data_a55fa6a021e14c32d15d8c362cc707ec
#
_entry.id   a55fa6a021e14c32d15d8c362cc707ec
#
_cell.length_a   1.000
_cell.length_b   1.000
_cell.length_c   1.000
_cell.angle_alpha   90.00
_cell.angle_beta   90.00
_cell.angle_gamma   90.00
#
_symmetry.space_group_name_H-M   'P 1'
#
loop_
_entity.id
_entity.type
_entity.pdbx_description
1 polymer ?
#
loop_
_entity_poly.entity_id
_entity_poly.type
_entity_poly.pdbx_seq_one_letter_code
_entity_poly.pdbx_strand_id
1 'polypeptide(L)'
;MNISSNPMAHAIAILFIVFSFLFIPATTLFESEQEGYISAVISNKGLDFAKDLLIEKAVSSMIPLQLSDIEKSVKIPVIGKVQLGLSDIIICSVDIASSSVETGESGIVLVASGATANLSMDWGYSYKTWVITISDKGTAIVQVQGMVVVLNVALINQEGTLKLLLLDCGCHVEDIYIKVDGGASWLYQGIIDAFQGKIVSAVEDAIVKKIREGIIKLDSLLQSLPKQMQVNGVVALNVTFMDDPVLSNSSVELEINGLFTGADGVSVSNYCYYYHKGSQTFLSSKGSAKMVEISLHENVFDSAASVYFKANYMHWIVDKIPDQSLMNTAGWRFIIPRLYEQYPDDDMNLSMAVTSPPIIRITDHDIGTTIYADLVIEVLSSGEVVPVACISLVISASCSAEIHGNNLAGSIRLVNFTSSLKWSNIGNLHMHLVQAVMSTILRTFFVPYLNLHLGKGFPLPLPHGFTLQNAEIILQDSRVTVCSDVRFTDRYDLNNQLPVSW
;
A
#
# COMPACT_ATOMS: atom_id res chain seq x y z
N MET A 1 19.91 76.19 -12.31
CA MET A 1 20.89 75.13 -12.30
C MET A 1 20.29 73.95 -13.06
N ASN A 2 20.57 73.81 -14.34
CA ASN A 2 20.03 72.78 -15.24
C ASN A 2 20.87 71.55 -15.09
N ILE A 3 20.25 70.49 -14.62
CA ILE A 3 20.85 69.14 -14.61
C ILE A 3 20.50 68.52 -15.98
N SER A 4 21.47 68.54 -16.86
CA SER A 4 21.43 67.83 -18.14
C SER A 4 21.38 66.35 -17.90
N SER A 5 20.21 65.67 -18.17
CA SER A 5 20.06 64.24 -18.17
C SER A 5 20.83 63.67 -19.37
N ASN A 6 21.86 62.90 -19.11
CA ASN A 6 22.71 62.27 -20.12
C ASN A 6 22.00 61.06 -20.71
N PRO A 7 21.52 61.09 -21.98
CA PRO A 7 20.76 60.05 -22.61
C PRO A 7 21.53 58.70 -22.73
N MET A 8 22.87 58.74 -22.69
CA MET A 8 23.70 57.54 -22.68
C MET A 8 23.58 56.69 -21.36
N ALA A 9 23.36 57.35 -20.20
CA ALA A 9 23.25 56.68 -18.94
C ALA A 9 21.91 55.88 -18.83
N HIS A 10 20.84 56.36 -19.46
CA HIS A 10 19.57 55.68 -19.53
C HIS A 10 19.62 54.49 -20.49
N ALA A 11 20.32 54.59 -21.63
CA ALA A 11 20.53 53.50 -22.57
C ALA A 11 21.36 52.36 -21.96
N ILE A 12 22.39 52.68 -21.17
CA ILE A 12 23.22 51.68 -20.47
C ILE A 12 22.45 51.01 -19.34
N ALA A 13 21.61 51.74 -18.58
CA ALA A 13 20.76 51.15 -17.54
C ALA A 13 19.69 50.21 -18.11
N ILE A 14 19.07 50.55 -19.24
CA ILE A 14 18.13 49.71 -19.95
C ILE A 14 18.81 48.45 -20.52
N LEU A 15 20.03 48.60 -21.07
CA LEU A 15 20.82 47.45 -21.56
C LEU A 15 21.21 46.50 -20.42
N PHE A 16 21.53 47.01 -19.22
CA PHE A 16 21.85 46.21 -18.03
C PHE A 16 20.60 45.47 -17.50
N ILE A 17 19.43 46.11 -17.53
CA ILE A 17 18.15 45.46 -17.12
C ILE A 17 17.76 44.37 -18.12
N VAL A 18 17.88 44.60 -19.42
CA VAL A 18 17.60 43.58 -20.45
C VAL A 18 18.61 42.42 -20.39
N PHE A 19 19.88 42.69 -20.10
CA PHE A 19 20.91 41.66 -19.95
C PHE A 19 20.75 40.85 -18.66
N SER A 20 20.26 41.43 -17.57
CA SER A 20 19.94 40.67 -16.34
C SER A 20 18.72 39.76 -16.49
N PHE A 21 17.79 40.07 -17.40
CA PHE A 21 16.70 39.13 -17.77
C PHE A 21 17.14 38.01 -18.72
N LEU A 22 18.27 38.14 -19.42
CA LEU A 22 18.85 37.09 -20.27
C LEU A 22 19.77 36.14 -19.51
N PHE A 23 20.17 36.45 -18.28
CA PHE A 23 20.97 35.62 -17.38
C PHE A 23 20.19 35.14 -16.14
N ILE A 24 18.87 35.18 -16.15
CA ILE A 24 18.14 34.23 -15.31
C ILE A 24 18.46 32.88 -15.92
N PRO A 25 19.23 31.99 -15.25
CA PRO A 25 19.21 30.60 -15.66
C PRO A 25 17.75 30.24 -15.64
N ALA A 26 17.20 29.83 -16.78
CA ALA A 26 16.02 29.05 -16.81
C ALA A 26 16.38 27.74 -16.10
N THR A 27 16.48 27.77 -14.78
CA THR A 27 16.03 26.67 -13.97
C THR A 27 14.53 26.68 -14.23
N THR A 28 14.09 26.20 -15.39
CA THR A 28 12.93 25.39 -15.46
C THR A 28 13.22 24.33 -14.40
N LEU A 29 12.68 24.54 -13.21
CA LEU A 29 12.19 23.44 -12.43
C LEU A 29 11.29 22.70 -13.41
N PHE A 30 11.87 21.74 -14.15
CA PHE A 30 11.19 20.54 -14.46
C PHE A 30 10.91 19.96 -13.06
N GLU A 31 9.80 20.32 -12.45
CA GLU A 31 9.06 19.36 -11.69
C GLU A 31 8.90 18.21 -12.69
N SER A 32 9.81 17.25 -12.60
CA SER A 32 9.55 15.94 -13.16
C SER A 32 8.28 15.53 -12.46
N GLU A 33 7.14 15.53 -13.16
CA GLU A 33 5.97 14.81 -12.72
C GLU A 33 6.52 13.43 -12.37
N GLN A 34 6.65 13.16 -11.07
CA GLN A 34 7.17 11.89 -10.59
C GLN A 34 6.02 10.92 -10.80
N GLU A 35 6.10 10.13 -11.84
CA GLU A 35 5.09 9.15 -12.19
C GLU A 35 5.09 7.98 -11.21
N GLY A 36 3.90 7.43 -10.91
CA GLY A 36 3.74 6.20 -10.15
C GLY A 36 4.01 4.98 -11.03
N TYR A 37 4.81 4.03 -10.53
CA TYR A 37 5.08 2.76 -11.21
C TYR A 37 4.25 1.61 -10.65
N ILE A 38 3.56 1.82 -9.53
CA ILE A 38 2.54 0.92 -8.99
C ILE A 38 1.20 1.66 -8.97
N SER A 39 0.17 1.07 -9.57
CA SER A 39 -1.20 1.53 -9.48
C SER A 39 -2.01 0.53 -8.64
N ALA A 40 -2.82 1.05 -7.71
CA ALA A 40 -3.74 0.24 -6.93
C ALA A 40 -5.17 0.73 -7.13
N VAL A 41 -6.05 -0.15 -7.59
CA VAL A 41 -7.47 0.16 -7.83
C VAL A 41 -8.31 -0.62 -6.83
N ILE A 42 -9.17 0.09 -6.10
CA ILE A 42 -10.18 -0.49 -5.21
C ILE A 42 -11.52 -0.42 -5.93
N SER A 43 -12.10 -1.57 -6.26
CA SER A 43 -13.38 -1.68 -6.95
C SER A 43 -14.57 -1.39 -6.02
N ASN A 44 -15.79 -1.26 -6.57
CA ASN A 44 -17.02 -1.18 -5.77
C ASN A 44 -17.11 -2.31 -4.73
N LYS A 45 -16.79 -3.55 -5.12
CA LYS A 45 -16.77 -4.70 -4.20
C LYS A 45 -15.79 -4.50 -3.04
N GLY A 46 -14.61 -3.91 -3.34
CA GLY A 46 -13.62 -3.56 -2.32
C GLY A 46 -14.10 -2.42 -1.41
N LEU A 47 -14.76 -1.42 -1.98
CA LEU A 47 -15.35 -0.31 -1.23
C LEU A 47 -16.50 -0.78 -0.33
N ASP A 48 -17.37 -1.66 -0.81
CA ASP A 48 -18.43 -2.27 0.00
C ASP A 48 -17.84 -3.07 1.17
N PHE A 49 -16.81 -3.88 0.92
CA PHE A 49 -16.11 -4.60 1.97
C PHE A 49 -15.48 -3.64 3.00
N ALA A 50 -14.81 -2.58 2.55
CA ALA A 50 -14.23 -1.57 3.44
C ALA A 50 -15.29 -0.85 4.27
N LYS A 51 -16.43 -0.47 3.66
CA LYS A 51 -17.59 0.14 4.32
C LYS A 51 -18.13 -0.79 5.41
N ASP A 52 -18.39 -2.07 5.10
CA ASP A 52 -18.94 -3.03 6.07
C ASP A 52 -17.99 -3.21 7.27
N LEU A 53 -16.68 -3.31 7.01
CA LEU A 53 -15.66 -3.40 8.04
C LEU A 53 -15.62 -2.14 8.93
N LEU A 54 -15.70 -0.94 8.32
CA LEU A 54 -15.72 0.33 9.06
C LEU A 54 -16.98 0.47 9.92
N ILE A 55 -18.14 0.08 9.40
CA ILE A 55 -19.41 0.10 10.14
C ILE A 55 -19.35 -0.85 11.34
N GLU A 56 -18.91 -2.10 11.14
CA GLU A 56 -18.76 -3.09 12.22
C GLU A 56 -17.83 -2.57 13.33
N LYS A 57 -16.68 -2.02 12.96
CA LYS A 57 -15.73 -1.43 13.92
C LYS A 57 -16.27 -0.18 14.60
N ALA A 58 -16.97 0.68 13.88
CA ALA A 58 -17.61 1.86 14.45
C ALA A 58 -18.65 1.48 15.50
N VAL A 59 -19.59 0.61 15.15
CA VAL A 59 -20.65 0.13 16.06
C VAL A 59 -20.03 -0.53 17.30
N SER A 60 -19.11 -1.49 17.11
CA SER A 60 -18.48 -2.21 18.24
C SER A 60 -17.66 -1.29 19.16
N SER A 61 -17.06 -0.21 18.63
CA SER A 61 -16.27 0.75 19.42
C SER A 61 -17.12 1.82 20.11
N MET A 62 -18.34 2.05 19.65
CA MET A 62 -19.25 3.06 20.20
C MET A 62 -20.09 2.53 21.36
N ILE A 63 -20.34 1.26 21.46
CA ILE A 63 -21.28 0.68 22.41
C ILE A 63 -20.57 -0.02 23.57
N PRO A 64 -20.99 0.26 24.83
CA PRO A 64 -22.03 1.18 25.26
C PRO A 64 -21.59 2.65 25.15
N LEU A 65 -22.50 3.57 24.77
CA LEU A 65 -22.24 4.99 24.65
C LEU A 65 -23.07 5.77 25.65
N GLN A 66 -22.40 6.42 26.61
CA GLN A 66 -23.05 7.28 27.60
C GLN A 66 -23.28 8.67 27.02
N LEU A 67 -24.52 9.18 27.15
CA LEU A 67 -24.92 10.53 26.79
C LEU A 67 -24.91 11.42 28.02
N SER A 68 -24.89 12.73 27.81
CA SER A 68 -25.02 13.70 28.90
C SER A 68 -26.44 13.72 29.45
N ASP A 69 -26.56 14.00 30.74
CA ASP A 69 -27.85 14.21 31.42
C ASP A 69 -28.66 15.32 30.75
N ILE A 70 -29.96 15.17 30.71
CA ILE A 70 -30.90 16.13 30.14
C ILE A 70 -31.84 16.67 31.18
N GLU A 71 -31.78 17.95 31.49
CA GLU A 71 -32.69 18.61 32.39
C GLU A 71 -33.65 19.53 31.65
N LYS A 72 -34.89 19.59 32.11
CA LYS A 72 -35.94 20.50 31.61
C LYS A 72 -36.87 20.92 32.73
N SER A 73 -37.30 22.18 32.66
CA SER A 73 -38.30 22.72 33.53
C SER A 73 -39.58 22.96 32.76
N VAL A 74 -40.68 22.35 33.19
CA VAL A 74 -41.99 22.45 32.54
C VAL A 74 -43.00 23.11 33.50
N LYS A 75 -43.82 24.00 33.00
CA LYS A 75 -44.90 24.61 33.76
C LYS A 75 -46.17 23.83 33.54
N ILE A 76 -46.63 23.09 34.56
CA ILE A 76 -47.88 22.33 34.50
C ILE A 76 -49.00 23.16 35.13
N PRO A 77 -50.17 23.32 34.47
CA PRO A 77 -51.31 24.00 35.06
C PRO A 77 -51.67 23.39 36.42
N VAL A 78 -52.03 24.26 37.39
CA VAL A 78 -52.37 23.91 38.77
C VAL A 78 -51.20 23.45 39.65
N ILE A 79 -50.19 22.76 39.11
CA ILE A 79 -49.03 22.24 39.88
C ILE A 79 -47.90 23.27 39.96
N GLY A 80 -47.72 24.05 38.89
CA GLY A 80 -46.64 25.04 38.81
C GLY A 80 -45.43 24.55 38.05
N LYS A 81 -44.23 24.96 38.48
CA LYS A 81 -42.97 24.62 37.83
C LYS A 81 -42.47 23.25 38.33
N VAL A 82 -42.39 22.29 37.40
CA VAL A 82 -41.84 20.93 37.62
C VAL A 82 -40.46 20.86 37.01
N GLN A 83 -39.49 20.42 37.76
CA GLN A 83 -38.14 20.07 37.26
C GLN A 83 -38.15 18.60 36.83
N LEU A 84 -37.78 18.35 35.61
CA LEU A 84 -37.66 17.02 35.04
C LEU A 84 -36.19 16.76 34.65
N GLY A 85 -35.69 15.56 34.91
CA GLY A 85 -34.34 15.14 34.56
C GLY A 85 -34.28 13.74 33.98
N LEU A 86 -33.42 13.55 33.03
CA LEU A 86 -32.97 12.25 32.55
C LEU A 86 -31.48 12.13 32.84
N SER A 87 -31.09 11.03 33.46
CA SER A 87 -29.70 10.72 33.82
C SER A 87 -29.35 9.30 33.44
N ASP A 88 -28.05 8.98 33.50
CA ASP A 88 -27.51 7.67 33.15
C ASP A 88 -28.02 7.18 31.78
N ILE A 89 -28.05 8.08 30.78
CA ILE A 89 -28.53 7.80 29.42
C ILE A 89 -27.45 7.02 28.70
N ILE A 90 -27.72 5.75 28.36
CA ILE A 90 -26.78 4.83 27.72
C ILE A 90 -27.41 4.25 26.46
N ILE A 91 -26.72 4.40 25.31
CA ILE A 91 -27.02 3.62 24.11
C ILE A 91 -26.43 2.23 24.30
N CYS A 92 -27.29 1.20 24.35
CA CYS A 92 -26.92 -0.18 24.64
C CYS A 92 -26.69 -1.01 23.38
N SER A 93 -27.40 -0.71 22.29
CA SER A 93 -27.24 -1.38 20.99
C SER A 93 -27.56 -0.43 19.84
N VAL A 94 -26.92 -0.68 18.72
CA VAL A 94 -27.22 -0.06 17.41
C VAL A 94 -27.23 -1.15 16.38
N ASP A 95 -28.31 -1.25 15.59
CA ASP A 95 -28.49 -2.17 14.49
C ASP A 95 -28.73 -1.37 13.21
N ILE A 96 -28.08 -1.74 12.10
CA ILE A 96 -28.15 -1.02 10.83
C ILE A 96 -28.83 -1.90 9.79
N ALA A 97 -29.95 -1.45 9.20
CA ALA A 97 -30.71 -2.24 8.24
C ALA A 97 -30.02 -2.31 6.87
N SER A 98 -29.46 -1.21 6.40
CA SER A 98 -28.78 -1.15 5.10
C SER A 98 -27.68 -0.08 5.09
N SER A 99 -26.70 -0.27 4.21
CA SER A 99 -25.65 0.72 3.99
C SER A 99 -25.20 0.70 2.53
N SER A 100 -24.77 1.84 2.02
CA SER A 100 -24.20 2.01 0.69
C SER A 100 -22.94 2.87 0.73
N VAL A 101 -22.08 2.70 -0.27
CA VAL A 101 -20.93 3.55 -0.53
C VAL A 101 -20.95 3.95 -2.00
N GLU A 102 -20.75 5.22 -2.25
CA GLU A 102 -20.68 5.80 -3.60
C GLU A 102 -19.44 6.69 -3.70
N THR A 103 -18.81 6.69 -4.86
CA THR A 103 -17.63 7.51 -5.16
C THR A 103 -17.93 8.42 -6.35
N GLY A 104 -17.38 9.62 -6.35
CA GLY A 104 -17.54 10.58 -7.43
C GLY A 104 -16.76 11.88 -7.17
N GLU A 105 -16.95 12.88 -8.01
CA GLU A 105 -16.27 14.19 -7.90
C GLU A 105 -16.48 14.88 -6.54
N SER A 106 -17.57 14.58 -5.83
CA SER A 106 -17.88 15.12 -4.50
C SER A 106 -17.20 14.41 -3.35
N GLY A 107 -16.41 13.34 -3.61
CA GLY A 107 -15.75 12.52 -2.60
C GLY A 107 -16.31 11.10 -2.51
N ILE A 108 -16.13 10.49 -1.34
CA ILE A 108 -16.63 9.16 -0.98
C ILE A 108 -17.79 9.36 -0.02
N VAL A 109 -19.00 9.00 -0.45
CA VAL A 109 -20.23 9.14 0.33
C VAL A 109 -20.65 7.78 0.88
N LEU A 110 -20.72 7.66 2.20
CA LEU A 110 -21.29 6.51 2.90
C LEU A 110 -22.64 6.88 3.49
N VAL A 111 -23.62 6.00 3.28
CA VAL A 111 -24.96 6.17 3.83
C VAL A 111 -25.32 4.90 4.59
N ALA A 112 -25.70 5.03 5.87
CA ALA A 112 -26.33 3.98 6.64
C ALA A 112 -27.79 4.37 6.88
N SER A 113 -28.73 3.51 6.51
CA SER A 113 -30.18 3.79 6.54
C SER A 113 -30.93 2.74 7.36
N GLY A 114 -32.05 3.19 7.95
CA GLY A 114 -32.93 2.33 8.73
C GLY A 114 -32.28 1.84 10.03
N ALA A 115 -31.30 2.57 10.54
CA ALA A 115 -30.64 2.15 11.77
C ALA A 115 -31.58 2.34 12.97
N THR A 116 -31.44 1.43 13.95
CA THR A 116 -32.17 1.45 15.23
C THR A 116 -31.20 1.49 16.40
N ALA A 117 -31.54 2.24 17.44
CA ALA A 117 -30.75 2.25 18.67
C ALA A 117 -31.64 2.03 19.89
N ASN A 118 -31.19 1.20 20.83
CA ASN A 118 -31.85 0.99 22.11
C ASN A 118 -31.07 1.71 23.20
N LEU A 119 -31.77 2.53 23.99
CA LEU A 119 -31.23 3.29 25.10
C LEU A 119 -31.90 2.89 26.40
N SER A 120 -31.14 2.91 27.48
CA SER A 120 -31.65 2.87 28.86
C SER A 120 -31.30 4.19 29.57
N MET A 121 -32.16 4.63 30.45
CA MET A 121 -31.93 5.84 31.24
C MET A 121 -32.76 5.87 32.53
N ASP A 122 -32.34 6.68 33.46
CA ASP A 122 -33.11 7.01 34.64
C ASP A 122 -33.84 8.33 34.41
N TRP A 123 -35.11 8.39 34.84
CA TRP A 123 -35.88 9.62 34.84
C TRP A 123 -36.24 10.04 36.26
N GLY A 124 -36.36 11.34 36.51
CA GLY A 124 -36.82 11.90 37.75
C GLY A 124 -37.57 13.19 37.58
N TYR A 125 -38.48 13.47 38.49
CA TYR A 125 -39.07 14.78 38.58
C TYR A 125 -39.10 15.31 40.03
N SER A 126 -39.13 16.62 40.14
CA SER A 126 -39.39 17.29 41.44
C SER A 126 -40.17 18.58 41.22
N TYR A 127 -41.09 18.83 42.14
CA TYR A 127 -41.73 20.15 42.20
C TYR A 127 -41.96 20.58 43.66
N LYS A 128 -41.91 21.88 43.88
CA LYS A 128 -42.09 22.46 45.22
C LYS A 128 -43.54 22.99 45.34
N THR A 129 -44.22 22.51 46.41
CA THR A 129 -45.46 23.15 46.88
C THR A 129 -45.06 24.15 47.97
N TRP A 130 -46.02 24.85 48.51
CA TRP A 130 -45.79 25.81 49.60
C TRP A 130 -45.39 25.11 50.94
N VAL A 131 -45.62 23.79 51.02
CA VAL A 131 -45.35 22.98 52.25
C VAL A 131 -44.20 22.03 52.10
N ILE A 132 -44.19 21.30 50.98
CA ILE A 132 -43.24 20.17 50.74
C ILE A 132 -42.70 20.15 49.32
N THR A 133 -41.58 19.47 49.13
CA THR A 133 -41.08 19.08 47.82
C THR A 133 -41.58 17.66 47.52
N ILE A 134 -42.23 17.47 46.37
CA ILE A 134 -42.67 16.17 45.87
C ILE A 134 -41.68 15.78 44.78
N SER A 135 -41.15 14.56 44.84
CA SER A 135 -40.24 13.98 43.84
C SER A 135 -40.51 12.51 43.65
N ASP A 136 -40.27 12.03 42.45
CA ASP A 136 -40.31 10.62 42.13
C ASP A 136 -39.28 10.32 41.04
N LYS A 137 -38.91 9.04 40.87
CA LYS A 137 -37.93 8.56 39.92
C LYS A 137 -38.27 7.15 39.42
N GLY A 138 -37.72 6.79 38.27
CA GLY A 138 -37.89 5.47 37.70
C GLY A 138 -36.93 5.28 36.52
N THR A 139 -37.17 4.22 35.77
CA THR A 139 -36.35 3.91 34.59
C THR A 139 -37.16 4.11 33.32
N ALA A 140 -36.48 4.37 32.20
CA ALA A 140 -37.08 4.41 30.91
C ALA A 140 -36.22 3.64 29.88
N ILE A 141 -36.89 2.99 28.96
CA ILE A 141 -36.29 2.37 27.80
C ILE A 141 -36.75 3.17 26.57
N VAL A 142 -35.78 3.52 25.75
CA VAL A 142 -36.04 4.28 24.53
C VAL A 142 -35.53 3.51 23.34
N GLN A 143 -36.36 3.42 22.31
CA GLN A 143 -35.98 2.89 21.00
C GLN A 143 -36.07 3.99 19.97
N VAL A 144 -34.94 4.28 19.33
CA VAL A 144 -34.84 5.20 18.21
C VAL A 144 -34.87 4.38 16.93
N GLN A 145 -35.69 4.79 15.95
CA GLN A 145 -35.89 4.03 14.70
C GLN A 145 -35.72 4.96 13.48
N GLY A 146 -35.44 4.32 12.32
CA GLY A 146 -35.35 5.02 11.05
C GLY A 146 -34.16 6.00 10.98
N MET A 147 -33.09 5.77 11.76
CA MET A 147 -31.94 6.65 11.68
C MET A 147 -31.26 6.54 10.31
N VAL A 148 -30.93 7.71 9.75
CA VAL A 148 -30.12 7.85 8.55
C VAL A 148 -28.83 8.58 8.92
N VAL A 149 -27.70 7.96 8.67
CA VAL A 149 -26.36 8.55 8.86
C VAL A 149 -25.73 8.74 7.50
N VAL A 150 -25.30 9.97 7.21
CA VAL A 150 -24.58 10.32 5.98
C VAL A 150 -23.19 10.80 6.36
N LEU A 151 -22.18 10.26 5.70
CA LEU A 151 -20.79 10.64 5.85
C LEU A 151 -20.21 10.91 4.46
N ASN A 152 -19.66 12.11 4.25
CA ASN A 152 -18.92 12.47 3.05
C ASN A 152 -17.48 12.81 3.38
N VAL A 153 -16.54 12.11 2.74
CA VAL A 153 -15.09 12.28 2.96
C VAL A 153 -14.36 12.43 1.64
N ALA A 154 -13.29 13.22 1.64
CA ALA A 154 -12.33 13.27 0.55
C ALA A 154 -11.02 12.60 0.99
N LEU A 155 -10.36 11.94 0.05
CA LEU A 155 -9.04 11.35 0.22
C LEU A 155 -8.07 12.11 -0.67
N ILE A 156 -7.02 12.67 -0.09
CA ILE A 156 -6.00 13.45 -0.80
C ILE A 156 -4.60 12.97 -0.46
N ASN A 157 -3.65 13.23 -1.35
CA ASN A 157 -2.22 13.05 -1.07
C ASN A 157 -1.70 14.23 -0.25
N GLN A 158 -1.06 13.93 0.87
CA GLN A 158 -0.33 14.90 1.65
C GLN A 158 1.12 14.46 1.80
N GLU A 159 2.02 15.06 1.01
CA GLU A 159 3.45 14.79 1.07
C GLU A 159 3.82 13.29 0.92
N GLY A 160 3.09 12.56 0.05
CA GLY A 160 3.33 11.13 -0.21
C GLY A 160 2.65 10.17 0.76
N THR A 161 1.76 10.65 1.62
CA THR A 161 0.85 9.87 2.47
C THR A 161 -0.60 10.24 2.19
N LEU A 162 -1.54 9.38 2.55
CA LEU A 162 -2.97 9.67 2.38
C LEU A 162 -3.50 10.46 3.58
N LYS A 163 -4.31 11.47 3.29
CA LYS A 163 -5.06 12.26 4.26
C LYS A 163 -6.55 12.16 3.99
N LEU A 164 -7.32 11.90 5.05
CA LEU A 164 -8.76 11.82 5.00
C LEU A 164 -9.37 13.14 5.50
N LEU A 165 -10.14 13.80 4.66
CA LEU A 165 -10.84 15.04 4.99
C LEU A 165 -12.33 14.75 5.18
N LEU A 166 -12.88 15.16 6.31
CA LEU A 166 -14.32 15.13 6.54
C LEU A 166 -14.96 16.34 5.85
N LEU A 167 -15.76 16.10 4.82
CA LEU A 167 -16.49 17.13 4.09
C LEU A 167 -17.83 17.40 4.75
N ASP A 168 -18.60 16.34 5.06
CA ASP A 168 -19.88 16.43 5.73
C ASP A 168 -20.16 15.19 6.59
N CYS A 169 -20.92 15.36 7.67
CA CYS A 169 -21.37 14.28 8.52
C CYS A 169 -22.69 14.68 9.21
N GLY A 170 -23.73 13.90 8.96
CA GLY A 170 -25.08 14.11 9.52
C GLY A 170 -25.68 12.81 10.04
N CYS A 171 -26.55 12.96 11.04
CA CYS A 171 -27.41 11.90 11.55
C CYS A 171 -28.83 12.48 11.66
N HIS A 172 -29.81 11.76 11.16
CA HIS A 172 -31.22 12.12 11.28
C HIS A 172 -32.01 10.95 11.82
N VAL A 173 -32.87 11.21 12.80
CA VAL A 173 -33.75 10.23 13.45
C VAL A 173 -35.17 10.46 12.96
N GLU A 174 -35.81 9.41 12.45
CA GLU A 174 -37.19 9.48 11.97
C GLU A 174 -38.22 9.36 13.11
N ASP A 175 -38.05 8.30 13.93
CA ASP A 175 -39.02 7.98 15.01
C ASP A 175 -38.33 7.64 16.32
N ILE A 176 -39.07 7.85 17.44
CA ILE A 176 -38.64 7.50 18.79
C ILE A 176 -39.79 6.94 19.61
N TYR A 177 -39.59 5.80 20.26
CA TYR A 177 -40.51 5.17 21.17
C TYR A 177 -39.95 5.19 22.59
N ILE A 178 -40.70 5.78 23.53
CA ILE A 178 -40.29 5.90 24.92
C ILE A 178 -41.23 5.07 25.78
N LYS A 179 -40.67 4.10 26.49
CA LYS A 179 -41.39 3.31 27.51
C LYS A 179 -40.86 3.70 28.88
N VAL A 180 -41.75 4.23 29.72
CA VAL A 180 -41.43 4.68 31.07
C VAL A 180 -41.97 3.65 32.09
N ASP A 181 -41.15 3.22 33.03
CA ASP A 181 -41.53 2.35 34.14
C ASP A 181 -41.40 3.09 35.48
N GLY A 182 -42.37 2.83 36.40
CA GLY A 182 -42.44 3.48 37.72
C GLY A 182 -43.20 4.82 37.68
N GLY A 183 -43.53 5.40 38.83
CA GLY A 183 -44.15 6.72 39.00
C GLY A 183 -45.64 6.81 38.66
N ALA A 184 -46.12 8.06 38.60
CA ALA A 184 -47.53 8.37 38.36
C ALA A 184 -47.87 8.43 36.89
N SER A 185 -48.75 7.56 36.40
CA SER A 185 -49.09 7.40 34.95
C SER A 185 -49.57 8.68 34.25
N TRP A 186 -50.18 9.62 35.00
CA TRP A 186 -50.65 10.89 34.45
C TRP A 186 -49.49 11.83 34.02
N LEU A 187 -48.27 11.58 34.49
CA LEU A 187 -47.11 12.40 34.18
C LEU A 187 -46.37 11.90 32.93
N TYR A 188 -46.58 10.63 32.51
CA TYR A 188 -45.83 9.99 31.44
C TYR A 188 -45.90 10.71 30.12
N GLN A 189 -47.12 11.12 29.69
CA GLN A 189 -47.28 11.85 28.44
C GLN A 189 -46.53 13.18 28.45
N GLY A 190 -46.60 13.89 29.63
CA GLY A 190 -45.90 15.15 29.80
C GLY A 190 -44.34 14.99 29.79
N ILE A 191 -43.83 13.86 30.29
CA ILE A 191 -42.40 13.52 30.23
C ILE A 191 -42.02 13.22 28.77
N ILE A 192 -42.77 12.36 28.09
CA ILE A 192 -42.52 12.00 26.66
C ILE A 192 -42.48 13.27 25.80
N ASP A 193 -43.52 14.10 25.84
CA ASP A 193 -43.63 15.36 25.09
C ASP A 193 -42.50 16.35 25.42
N ALA A 194 -42.05 16.34 26.69
CA ALA A 194 -40.99 17.24 27.11
C ALA A 194 -39.61 16.80 26.58
N PHE A 195 -39.32 15.51 26.49
CA PHE A 195 -37.98 15.01 26.25
C PHE A 195 -37.74 14.40 24.87
N GLN A 196 -38.80 14.00 24.13
CA GLN A 196 -38.67 13.34 22.83
C GLN A 196 -37.67 14.06 21.92
N GLY A 197 -37.86 15.35 21.63
CA GLY A 197 -36.93 16.08 20.76
C GLY A 197 -35.54 16.29 21.32
N LYS A 198 -35.38 16.35 22.67
CA LYS A 198 -34.08 16.47 23.30
C LYS A 198 -33.28 15.17 23.28
N ILE A 199 -33.95 14.03 23.43
CA ILE A 199 -33.33 12.70 23.32
C ILE A 199 -32.89 12.49 21.86
N VAL A 200 -33.74 12.80 20.88
CA VAL A 200 -33.39 12.74 19.46
C VAL A 200 -32.12 13.54 19.19
N SER A 201 -32.10 14.82 19.55
CA SER A 201 -30.91 15.68 19.33
C SER A 201 -29.65 15.15 20.05
N ALA A 202 -29.81 14.65 21.28
CA ALA A 202 -28.67 14.08 22.03
C ALA A 202 -28.09 12.82 21.37
N VAL A 203 -28.93 11.97 20.78
CA VAL A 203 -28.52 10.78 20.02
C VAL A 203 -27.83 11.20 18.73
N GLU A 204 -28.43 12.08 17.95
CA GLU A 204 -27.87 12.60 16.69
C GLU A 204 -26.49 13.22 16.92
N ASP A 205 -26.37 14.13 17.91
CA ASP A 205 -25.12 14.81 18.25
C ASP A 205 -24.04 13.81 18.73
N ALA A 206 -24.42 12.83 19.54
CA ALA A 206 -23.47 11.84 20.05
C ALA A 206 -22.93 10.92 18.95
N ILE A 207 -23.79 10.46 18.04
CA ILE A 207 -23.39 9.66 16.87
C ILE A 207 -22.46 10.44 15.97
N VAL A 208 -22.85 11.67 15.58
CA VAL A 208 -22.02 12.55 14.73
C VAL A 208 -20.67 12.82 15.39
N LYS A 209 -20.64 13.11 16.70
CA LYS A 209 -19.39 13.30 17.45
C LYS A 209 -18.50 12.07 17.40
N LYS A 210 -19.06 10.87 17.59
CA LYS A 210 -18.30 9.61 17.55
C LYS A 210 -17.76 9.29 16.16
N ILE A 211 -18.52 9.55 15.12
CA ILE A 211 -18.07 9.41 13.73
C ILE A 211 -16.90 10.36 13.47
N ARG A 212 -16.99 11.63 13.86
CA ARG A 212 -15.88 12.60 13.74
C ARG A 212 -14.62 12.14 14.45
N GLU A 213 -14.76 11.64 15.69
CA GLU A 213 -13.63 11.04 16.45
C GLU A 213 -13.02 9.84 15.70
N GLY A 214 -13.86 8.99 15.11
CA GLY A 214 -13.44 7.86 14.28
C GLY A 214 -12.68 8.27 13.02
N ILE A 215 -13.17 9.29 12.31
CA ILE A 215 -12.51 9.83 11.11
C ILE A 215 -11.13 10.41 11.44
N ILE A 216 -10.99 11.14 12.56
CA ILE A 216 -9.69 11.66 13.01
C ILE A 216 -8.69 10.51 13.27
N LYS A 217 -9.16 9.42 13.89
CA LYS A 217 -8.31 8.23 14.11
C LYS A 217 -7.92 7.55 12.80
N LEU A 218 -8.86 7.41 11.87
CA LEU A 218 -8.60 6.82 10.55
C LEU A 218 -7.62 7.68 9.75
N ASP A 219 -7.78 9.00 9.75
CA ASP A 219 -6.86 9.95 9.14
C ASP A 219 -5.44 9.79 9.72
N SER A 220 -5.32 9.72 11.06
CA SER A 220 -4.03 9.50 11.72
C SER A 220 -3.38 8.17 11.31
N LEU A 221 -4.17 7.12 11.10
CA LEU A 221 -3.68 5.83 10.61
C LEU A 221 -3.17 5.93 9.17
N LEU A 222 -3.92 6.59 8.28
CA LEU A 222 -3.53 6.78 6.87
C LEU A 222 -2.25 7.62 6.76
N GLN A 223 -2.12 8.68 7.55
CA GLN A 223 -0.90 9.51 7.59
C GLN A 223 0.30 8.77 8.20
N SER A 224 0.08 7.74 9.02
CA SER A 224 1.14 6.92 9.60
C SER A 224 1.62 5.78 8.68
N LEU A 225 1.05 5.62 7.50
CA LEU A 225 1.51 4.62 6.52
C LEU A 225 2.99 4.87 6.19
N PRO A 226 3.81 3.82 6.15
CA PRO A 226 5.23 3.98 5.85
C PRO A 226 5.43 4.45 4.41
N LYS A 227 6.35 5.37 4.18
CA LYS A 227 6.77 5.79 2.84
C LYS A 227 7.75 4.80 2.19
N GLN A 228 8.28 3.88 2.97
CA GLN A 228 9.17 2.81 2.50
C GLN A 228 8.83 1.50 3.19
N MET A 229 8.80 0.43 2.44
CA MET A 229 8.65 -0.95 2.93
C MET A 229 9.97 -1.68 2.81
N GLN A 230 10.54 -2.13 3.92
CA GLN A 230 11.76 -2.93 3.92
C GLN A 230 11.48 -4.31 3.31
N VAL A 231 12.24 -4.68 2.29
CA VAL A 231 12.18 -6.02 1.67
C VAL A 231 13.21 -6.93 2.34
N ASN A 232 14.40 -6.39 2.57
CA ASN A 232 15.47 -7.03 3.33
C ASN A 232 16.47 -5.97 3.82
N GLY A 233 17.60 -6.39 4.41
CA GLY A 233 18.60 -5.46 4.95
C GLY A 233 19.32 -4.59 3.90
N VAL A 234 19.07 -4.78 2.61
CA VAL A 234 19.78 -4.11 1.50
C VAL A 234 18.83 -3.21 0.71
N VAL A 235 17.55 -3.58 0.61
CA VAL A 235 16.60 -3.03 -0.36
C VAL A 235 15.29 -2.68 0.31
N ALA A 236 14.76 -1.51 -0.01
CA ALA A 236 13.43 -1.03 0.38
C ALA A 236 12.61 -0.64 -0.87
N LEU A 237 11.30 -0.85 -0.82
CA LEU A 237 10.34 -0.41 -1.82
C LEU A 237 9.78 0.96 -1.40
N ASN A 238 9.88 1.96 -2.28
CA ASN A 238 9.25 3.26 -2.07
C ASN A 238 7.74 3.16 -2.31
N VAL A 239 6.95 3.38 -1.27
CA VAL A 239 5.48 3.30 -1.31
C VAL A 239 4.82 4.66 -1.07
N THR A 240 5.50 5.76 -1.43
CA THR A 240 4.91 7.10 -1.38
C THR A 240 3.82 7.23 -2.44
N PHE A 241 2.70 7.83 -2.07
CA PHE A 241 1.64 8.19 -3.02
C PHE A 241 2.11 9.39 -3.86
N MET A 242 1.84 9.33 -5.17
CA MET A 242 2.35 10.33 -6.11
C MET A 242 1.38 11.48 -6.29
N ASP A 243 0.10 11.17 -6.49
CA ASP A 243 -0.97 12.13 -6.76
C ASP A 243 -2.16 11.95 -5.82
N ASP A 244 -3.14 12.85 -5.90
CA ASP A 244 -4.42 12.67 -5.24
C ASP A 244 -5.13 11.44 -5.81
N PRO A 245 -5.81 10.64 -4.97
CA PRO A 245 -6.59 9.50 -5.45
C PRO A 245 -7.63 9.91 -6.50
N VAL A 246 -7.70 9.15 -7.59
CA VAL A 246 -8.71 9.36 -8.63
C VAL A 246 -9.98 8.60 -8.25
N LEU A 247 -11.06 9.33 -8.06
CA LEU A 247 -12.38 8.78 -7.75
C LEU A 247 -13.21 8.66 -9.03
N SER A 248 -13.60 7.44 -9.38
CA SER A 248 -14.57 7.17 -10.43
C SER A 248 -15.90 6.72 -9.82
N ASN A 249 -16.96 6.58 -10.62
CA ASN A 249 -18.26 6.13 -10.12
C ASN A 249 -18.26 4.70 -9.54
N SER A 250 -17.18 3.94 -9.72
CA SER A 250 -17.10 2.52 -9.36
C SER A 250 -15.77 2.09 -8.76
N SER A 251 -14.84 3.02 -8.56
CA SER A 251 -13.52 2.68 -8.02
C SER A 251 -12.80 3.88 -7.44
N VAL A 252 -11.82 3.58 -6.59
CA VAL A 252 -10.78 4.50 -6.12
C VAL A 252 -9.45 4.01 -6.66
N GLU A 253 -8.73 4.87 -7.36
CA GLU A 253 -7.43 4.59 -7.93
C GLU A 253 -6.34 5.39 -7.21
N LEU A 254 -5.24 4.71 -6.89
CA LEU A 254 -4.11 5.23 -6.13
C LEU A 254 -2.83 5.02 -6.95
N GLU A 255 -2.02 6.05 -7.12
CA GLU A 255 -0.69 5.95 -7.72
C GLU A 255 0.40 6.00 -6.66
N ILE A 256 1.33 5.03 -6.72
CA ILE A 256 2.41 4.82 -5.77
C ILE A 256 3.73 4.84 -6.54
N ASN A 257 4.77 5.44 -5.97
CA ASN A 257 6.09 5.52 -6.60
C ASN A 257 6.58 4.15 -7.09
N GLY A 258 6.68 3.16 -6.22
CA GLY A 258 6.98 1.77 -6.57
C GLY A 258 8.43 1.47 -6.94
N LEU A 259 9.36 2.43 -6.90
CA LEU A 259 10.76 2.14 -7.18
C LEU A 259 11.48 1.59 -5.95
N PHE A 260 12.38 0.66 -6.19
CA PHE A 260 13.28 0.16 -5.16
C PHE A 260 14.43 1.14 -4.91
N THR A 261 14.81 1.27 -3.65
CA THR A 261 15.94 2.08 -3.16
C THR A 261 16.85 1.23 -2.29
N GLY A 262 18.09 1.65 -2.07
CA GLY A 262 18.95 1.07 -1.04
C GLY A 262 18.32 1.23 0.35
N ALA A 263 18.60 0.31 1.27
CA ALA A 263 18.08 0.37 2.64
C ALA A 263 18.57 1.61 3.42
N ASP A 264 19.64 2.26 2.95
CA ASP A 264 20.16 3.55 3.42
C ASP A 264 19.40 4.77 2.89
N GLY A 265 18.35 4.56 2.09
CA GLY A 265 17.54 5.61 1.48
C GLY A 265 18.19 6.31 0.29
N VAL A 266 19.39 5.89 -0.14
CA VAL A 266 20.05 6.44 -1.33
C VAL A 266 19.31 5.96 -2.57
N SER A 267 18.58 6.86 -3.21
CA SER A 267 17.94 6.56 -4.48
C SER A 267 19.00 6.33 -5.56
N VAL A 268 18.81 5.27 -6.34
CA VAL A 268 19.70 4.91 -7.44
C VAL A 268 19.38 5.78 -8.67
N SER A 269 19.55 7.10 -8.55
CA SER A 269 19.03 8.13 -9.46
C SER A 269 19.83 8.36 -10.76
N ASN A 270 20.58 7.39 -11.29
CA ASN A 270 21.38 7.60 -12.51
C ASN A 270 20.98 6.76 -13.74
N TYR A 271 19.83 6.11 -13.73
CA TYR A 271 19.25 5.59 -14.95
C TYR A 271 18.11 6.52 -15.37
N CYS A 272 18.30 7.25 -16.49
CA CYS A 272 17.20 7.84 -17.24
C CYS A 272 16.32 6.66 -17.69
N TYR A 273 15.29 6.34 -16.91
CA TYR A 273 14.21 5.52 -17.37
C TYR A 273 13.55 6.30 -18.51
N TYR A 274 13.80 5.92 -19.77
CA TYR A 274 13.10 6.48 -20.90
C TYR A 274 11.65 5.99 -20.84
N TYR A 275 10.85 6.75 -20.13
CA TYR A 275 9.42 6.54 -20.10
C TYR A 275 8.85 7.09 -21.43
N HIS A 276 8.30 6.21 -22.25
CA HIS A 276 7.33 6.64 -23.22
C HIS A 276 6.01 6.84 -22.49
N LYS A 277 5.55 8.09 -22.38
CA LYS A 277 4.21 8.46 -21.91
C LYS A 277 3.19 7.78 -22.83
N GLY A 278 2.98 6.49 -22.61
CA GLY A 278 1.84 5.77 -23.13
C GLY A 278 0.64 6.33 -22.42
N SER A 279 -0.33 6.85 -23.17
CA SER A 279 -1.62 7.29 -22.67
C SER A 279 -2.10 6.30 -21.61
N GLN A 280 -2.10 6.75 -20.35
CA GLN A 280 -2.63 6.00 -19.21
C GLN A 280 -4.15 5.93 -19.32
N THR A 281 -4.64 5.12 -20.22
CA THR A 281 -5.94 4.52 -20.04
C THR A 281 -5.70 3.29 -19.19
N PHE A 282 -5.83 3.44 -17.87
CA PHE A 282 -6.03 2.28 -17.00
C PHE A 282 -7.27 1.58 -17.54
N LEU A 283 -7.03 0.58 -18.35
CA LEU A 283 -8.07 -0.35 -18.71
C LEU A 283 -8.30 -1.17 -17.44
N SER A 284 -9.14 -0.64 -16.54
CA SER A 284 -9.86 -1.51 -15.61
C SER A 284 -10.24 -2.72 -16.45
N SER A 285 -9.64 -3.86 -16.15
CA SER A 285 -9.91 -5.09 -16.87
C SER A 285 -11.42 -5.29 -16.79
N LYS A 286 -12.11 -5.03 -17.90
CA LYS A 286 -13.56 -5.18 -18.01
C LYS A 286 -13.89 -6.61 -17.60
N GLY A 287 -14.16 -6.84 -16.30
CA GLY A 287 -14.63 -8.11 -15.81
C GLY A 287 -13.96 -8.70 -14.58
N SER A 288 -12.92 -8.09 -13.98
CA SER A 288 -12.45 -8.60 -12.70
C SER A 288 -13.46 -8.28 -11.60
N ALA A 289 -14.21 -9.30 -11.16
CA ALA A 289 -15.12 -9.21 -10.02
C ALA A 289 -14.35 -9.21 -8.68
N LYS A 290 -13.09 -8.74 -8.68
CA LYS A 290 -12.19 -8.73 -7.51
C LYS A 290 -12.28 -7.42 -6.76
N MET A 291 -11.89 -7.43 -5.49
CA MET A 291 -11.94 -6.26 -4.61
C MET A 291 -10.82 -5.26 -4.89
N VAL A 292 -9.62 -5.75 -5.19
CA VAL A 292 -8.45 -4.92 -5.44
C VAL A 292 -7.69 -5.40 -6.68
N GLU A 293 -7.07 -4.44 -7.37
CA GLU A 293 -6.19 -4.65 -8.49
C GLU A 293 -4.89 -3.86 -8.25
N ILE A 294 -3.74 -4.53 -8.26
CA ILE A 294 -2.43 -3.93 -8.05
C ILE A 294 -1.60 -4.18 -9.30
N SER A 295 -1.28 -3.14 -10.04
CA SER A 295 -0.53 -3.19 -11.28
C SER A 295 0.88 -2.64 -11.08
N LEU A 296 1.90 -3.45 -11.41
CA LEU A 296 3.31 -3.11 -11.29
C LEU A 296 3.94 -2.97 -12.67
N HIS A 297 4.51 -1.81 -12.96
CA HIS A 297 5.24 -1.56 -14.21
C HIS A 297 6.62 -2.25 -14.19
N GLU A 298 7.17 -2.63 -15.36
CA GLU A 298 8.48 -3.29 -15.46
C GLU A 298 9.63 -2.50 -14.79
N ASN A 299 9.53 -1.18 -14.71
CA ASN A 299 10.49 -0.32 -14.01
C ASN A 299 10.62 -0.63 -12.52
N VAL A 300 9.57 -1.16 -11.87
CA VAL A 300 9.63 -1.66 -10.48
C VAL A 300 10.71 -2.73 -10.37
N PHE A 301 10.70 -3.70 -11.28
CA PHE A 301 11.64 -4.82 -11.30
C PHE A 301 13.04 -4.39 -11.76
N ASP A 302 13.13 -3.51 -12.77
CA ASP A 302 14.41 -2.94 -13.24
C ASP A 302 15.10 -2.13 -12.12
N SER A 303 14.33 -1.39 -11.32
CA SER A 303 14.88 -0.66 -10.16
C SER A 303 15.43 -1.62 -9.09
N ALA A 304 14.72 -2.72 -8.80
CA ALA A 304 15.21 -3.76 -7.89
C ALA A 304 16.52 -4.36 -8.40
N ALA A 305 16.55 -4.77 -9.68
CA ALA A 305 17.76 -5.31 -10.30
C ALA A 305 18.94 -4.33 -10.20
N SER A 306 18.70 -3.03 -10.40
CA SER A 306 19.71 -1.99 -10.31
C SER A 306 20.26 -1.82 -8.90
N VAL A 307 19.41 -1.87 -7.87
CA VAL A 307 19.83 -1.75 -6.46
C VAL A 307 20.69 -2.96 -6.06
N TYR A 308 20.25 -4.19 -6.35
CA TYR A 308 21.02 -5.40 -6.04
C TYR A 308 22.36 -5.45 -6.80
N PHE A 309 22.39 -4.99 -8.05
CA PHE A 309 23.62 -4.89 -8.82
C PHE A 309 24.61 -3.91 -8.18
N LYS A 310 24.18 -2.69 -7.84
CA LYS A 310 25.03 -1.67 -7.21
C LYS A 310 25.52 -2.08 -5.81
N ALA A 311 24.70 -2.82 -5.08
CA ALA A 311 25.06 -3.37 -3.78
C ALA A 311 26.01 -4.59 -3.87
N ASN A 312 26.48 -4.93 -5.09
CA ASN A 312 27.40 -6.05 -5.36
C ASN A 312 26.86 -7.44 -4.94
N TYR A 313 25.52 -7.62 -4.96
CA TYR A 313 24.90 -8.91 -4.66
C TYR A 313 24.83 -9.87 -5.86
N MET A 314 25.29 -9.42 -7.04
CA MET A 314 25.26 -10.22 -8.27
C MET A 314 26.64 -10.74 -8.67
N HIS A 315 27.41 -11.18 -7.68
CA HIS A 315 28.70 -11.83 -7.83
C HIS A 315 28.72 -13.12 -7.01
N TRP A 316 29.12 -14.24 -7.63
CA TRP A 316 29.13 -15.56 -7.02
C TRP A 316 30.44 -16.29 -7.33
N ILE A 317 31.01 -16.91 -6.31
CA ILE A 317 32.10 -17.86 -6.47
C ILE A 317 31.51 -19.24 -6.25
N VAL A 318 31.59 -20.07 -7.28
CA VAL A 318 31.09 -21.45 -7.28
C VAL A 318 32.29 -22.36 -7.10
N ASP A 319 32.36 -22.96 -5.93
CA ASP A 319 33.37 -23.93 -5.55
C ASP A 319 32.83 -25.38 -5.47
N LYS A 320 31.50 -25.53 -5.50
CA LYS A 320 30.81 -26.83 -5.43
C LYS A 320 29.60 -26.83 -6.36
N ILE A 321 29.54 -27.87 -7.19
CA ILE A 321 28.37 -28.19 -8.04
C ILE A 321 28.07 -29.69 -7.91
N PRO A 322 26.86 -30.16 -8.31
CA PRO A 322 26.51 -31.58 -8.24
C PRO A 322 27.50 -32.50 -8.92
N ASP A 323 28.06 -32.09 -10.08
CA ASP A 323 29.15 -32.83 -10.75
C ASP A 323 30.51 -32.22 -10.38
N GLN A 324 31.10 -32.72 -9.31
CA GLN A 324 32.38 -32.25 -8.81
C GLN A 324 33.54 -32.41 -9.81
N SER A 325 33.42 -33.26 -10.81
CA SER A 325 34.45 -33.42 -11.84
C SER A 325 34.67 -32.12 -12.64
N LEU A 326 33.68 -31.27 -12.73
CA LEU A 326 33.77 -29.96 -13.37
C LEU A 326 34.45 -28.88 -12.50
N MET A 327 34.75 -29.19 -11.23
CA MET A 327 35.47 -28.31 -10.33
C MET A 327 36.94 -28.73 -10.14
N ASN A 328 37.46 -29.55 -11.06
CA ASN A 328 38.87 -29.94 -11.12
C ASN A 328 39.35 -29.95 -12.57
N THR A 329 40.57 -29.54 -12.81
CA THR A 329 41.19 -29.44 -14.16
C THR A 329 41.17 -30.75 -14.91
N ALA A 330 41.22 -31.90 -14.24
CA ALA A 330 41.14 -33.22 -14.84
C ALA A 330 39.81 -33.44 -15.60
N GLY A 331 38.69 -32.91 -15.12
CA GLY A 331 37.41 -32.96 -15.80
C GLY A 331 37.38 -32.17 -17.09
N TRP A 332 38.26 -31.18 -17.24
CA TRP A 332 38.33 -30.32 -18.43
C TRP A 332 39.40 -30.74 -19.44
N ARG A 333 40.16 -31.80 -19.18
CA ARG A 333 41.29 -32.23 -20.01
C ARG A 333 40.96 -32.46 -21.47
N PHE A 334 39.71 -32.88 -21.77
CA PHE A 334 39.23 -33.08 -23.16
C PHE A 334 38.56 -31.83 -23.75
N ILE A 335 38.17 -30.89 -22.91
CA ILE A 335 37.50 -29.63 -23.29
C ILE A 335 38.52 -28.54 -23.51
N ILE A 336 39.47 -28.41 -22.59
CA ILE A 336 40.58 -27.43 -22.59
C ILE A 336 41.89 -28.17 -22.23
N PRO A 337 42.52 -28.89 -23.16
CA PRO A 337 43.70 -29.70 -22.86
C PRO A 337 44.84 -28.92 -22.21
N ARG A 338 45.10 -27.68 -22.68
CA ARG A 338 46.17 -26.83 -22.13
C ARG A 338 45.94 -26.43 -20.69
N LEU A 339 44.69 -26.36 -20.19
CA LEU A 339 44.39 -26.13 -18.80
C LEU A 339 44.96 -27.27 -17.94
N TYR A 340 44.71 -28.51 -18.33
CA TYR A 340 45.24 -29.70 -17.64
C TYR A 340 46.76 -29.84 -17.76
N GLU A 341 47.33 -29.47 -18.90
CA GLU A 341 48.77 -29.48 -19.11
C GLU A 341 49.53 -28.53 -18.21
N GLN A 342 48.94 -27.32 -17.94
CA GLN A 342 49.55 -26.31 -17.08
C GLN A 342 49.25 -26.51 -15.61
N TYR A 343 48.08 -27.05 -15.28
CA TYR A 343 47.58 -27.22 -13.92
C TYR A 343 47.00 -28.64 -13.76
N PRO A 344 47.82 -29.69 -13.68
CA PRO A 344 47.35 -31.07 -13.61
C PRO A 344 46.71 -31.35 -12.24
N ASP A 345 45.47 -31.87 -12.26
CA ASP A 345 44.68 -32.31 -11.11
C ASP A 345 44.40 -31.21 -10.04
N ASP A 346 44.57 -29.95 -10.40
CA ASP A 346 44.26 -28.81 -9.51
C ASP A 346 42.76 -28.57 -9.40
N ASP A 347 42.31 -28.13 -8.24
CA ASP A 347 40.92 -27.72 -8.03
C ASP A 347 40.64 -26.37 -8.69
N MET A 348 39.37 -26.12 -8.97
CA MET A 348 38.92 -24.94 -9.70
C MET A 348 37.75 -24.25 -9.00
N ASN A 349 37.68 -22.94 -9.18
CA ASN A 349 36.48 -22.13 -8.92
C ASN A 349 35.95 -21.53 -10.22
N LEU A 350 34.64 -21.24 -10.22
CA LEU A 350 34.01 -20.46 -11.23
C LEU A 350 33.46 -19.16 -10.62
N SER A 351 34.09 -18.05 -10.95
CA SER A 351 33.67 -16.74 -10.46
C SER A 351 32.75 -16.10 -11.52
N MET A 352 31.47 -15.94 -11.20
CA MET A 352 30.49 -15.33 -12.08
C MET A 352 30.05 -13.97 -11.53
N ALA A 353 30.16 -12.94 -12.37
CA ALA A 353 29.76 -11.58 -12.05
C ALA A 353 28.84 -11.03 -13.14
N VAL A 354 27.70 -10.49 -12.73
CA VAL A 354 26.85 -9.71 -13.64
C VAL A 354 27.55 -8.40 -13.95
N THR A 355 27.57 -7.97 -15.21
CA THR A 355 28.35 -6.81 -15.70
C THR A 355 27.53 -5.54 -15.87
N SER A 356 26.19 -5.69 -15.95
CA SER A 356 25.24 -4.57 -15.95
C SER A 356 23.92 -5.04 -15.32
N PRO A 357 23.10 -4.14 -14.76
CA PRO A 357 21.80 -4.54 -14.23
C PRO A 357 21.01 -5.39 -15.22
N PRO A 358 20.40 -6.50 -14.81
CA PRO A 358 19.47 -7.26 -15.63
C PRO A 358 18.35 -6.38 -16.18
N ILE A 359 17.93 -6.63 -17.41
CA ILE A 359 16.85 -5.91 -18.09
C ILE A 359 15.61 -6.80 -18.09
N ILE A 360 14.52 -6.32 -17.53
CA ILE A 360 13.23 -7.01 -17.48
C ILE A 360 12.31 -6.42 -18.55
N ARG A 361 11.59 -7.27 -19.28
CA ARG A 361 10.55 -6.86 -20.24
C ARG A 361 9.33 -7.72 -20.07
N ILE A 362 8.19 -7.06 -19.92
CA ILE A 362 6.90 -7.70 -19.70
C ILE A 362 6.06 -7.53 -20.97
N THR A 363 5.52 -8.63 -21.45
CA THR A 363 4.57 -8.68 -22.56
C THR A 363 3.28 -9.33 -22.10
N ASP A 364 2.27 -9.38 -22.96
CA ASP A 364 0.97 -10.00 -22.64
C ASP A 364 1.07 -11.50 -22.28
N HIS A 365 2.20 -12.15 -22.59
CA HIS A 365 2.33 -13.61 -22.49
C HIS A 365 3.56 -14.08 -21.72
N ASP A 366 4.56 -13.22 -21.51
CA ASP A 366 5.83 -13.62 -20.89
C ASP A 366 6.51 -12.46 -20.17
N ILE A 367 7.27 -12.81 -19.14
CA ILE A 367 8.19 -11.90 -18.46
C ILE A 367 9.61 -12.34 -18.87
N GLY A 368 10.19 -11.64 -19.83
CA GLY A 368 11.54 -11.89 -20.30
C GLY A 368 12.59 -11.17 -19.49
N THR A 369 13.75 -11.77 -19.28
CA THR A 369 14.92 -11.07 -18.72
C THR A 369 16.17 -11.35 -19.51
N THR A 370 17.02 -10.31 -19.68
CA THR A 370 18.34 -10.40 -20.28
C THR A 370 19.40 -10.05 -19.24
N ILE A 371 20.36 -10.95 -19.06
CA ILE A 371 21.44 -10.83 -18.07
C ILE A 371 22.77 -10.87 -18.81
N TYR A 372 23.60 -9.84 -18.62
CA TYR A 372 24.98 -9.80 -19.10
C TYR A 372 25.91 -10.16 -17.95
N ALA A 373 26.75 -11.18 -18.12
CA ALA A 373 27.64 -11.66 -17.07
C ALA A 373 29.01 -12.08 -17.64
N ASP A 374 30.04 -11.97 -16.82
CA ASP A 374 31.34 -12.56 -17.08
C ASP A 374 31.56 -13.76 -16.14
N LEU A 375 32.05 -14.84 -16.68
CA LEU A 375 32.47 -16.02 -15.93
C LEU A 375 33.98 -16.16 -16.03
N VAL A 376 34.66 -16.08 -14.90
CA VAL A 376 36.11 -16.32 -14.79
C VAL A 376 36.34 -17.74 -14.32
N ILE A 377 37.13 -18.47 -15.06
CA ILE A 377 37.65 -19.78 -14.66
C ILE A 377 38.94 -19.54 -13.85
N GLU A 378 38.94 -20.01 -12.61
CA GLU A 378 40.02 -19.83 -11.66
C GLU A 378 40.56 -21.20 -11.22
N VAL A 379 41.89 -21.36 -11.20
CA VAL A 379 42.55 -22.55 -10.72
C VAL A 379 43.14 -22.30 -9.34
N LEU A 380 42.99 -23.24 -8.42
CA LEU A 380 43.56 -23.21 -7.08
C LEU A 380 44.88 -23.94 -7.08
N SER A 381 45.97 -23.25 -7.45
CA SER A 381 47.29 -23.85 -7.57
C SER A 381 48.22 -23.33 -6.50
N SER A 382 48.87 -24.25 -5.75
CA SER A 382 49.84 -23.92 -4.70
C SER A 382 49.36 -22.95 -3.63
N GLY A 383 48.02 -22.92 -3.36
CA GLY A 383 47.41 -22.04 -2.37
C GLY A 383 47.05 -20.62 -2.91
N GLU A 384 47.24 -20.37 -4.20
CA GLU A 384 46.88 -19.13 -4.88
C GLU A 384 45.71 -19.37 -5.81
N VAL A 385 44.86 -18.35 -5.98
CA VAL A 385 43.76 -18.32 -6.97
C VAL A 385 44.28 -17.71 -8.26
N VAL A 386 44.39 -18.48 -9.32
CA VAL A 386 44.93 -18.06 -10.61
C VAL A 386 43.79 -17.96 -11.64
N PRO A 387 43.41 -16.77 -12.11
CA PRO A 387 42.44 -16.62 -13.18
C PRO A 387 43.06 -16.99 -14.53
N VAL A 388 42.48 -17.98 -15.22
CA VAL A 388 43.05 -18.57 -16.42
C VAL A 388 42.29 -18.25 -17.70
N ALA A 389 40.98 -17.98 -17.60
CA ALA A 389 40.18 -17.52 -18.72
C ALA A 389 38.92 -16.78 -18.25
N CYS A 390 38.40 -15.88 -19.10
CA CYS A 390 37.13 -15.19 -18.90
C CYS A 390 36.24 -15.38 -20.09
N ILE A 391 34.97 -15.72 -19.84
CA ILE A 391 33.93 -15.96 -20.82
C ILE A 391 32.78 -14.97 -20.55
N SER A 392 32.47 -14.14 -21.54
CA SER A 392 31.29 -13.29 -21.49
C SER A 392 30.04 -14.06 -21.88
N LEU A 393 28.98 -13.91 -21.09
CA LEU A 393 27.70 -14.57 -21.25
C LEU A 393 26.59 -13.52 -21.49
N VAL A 394 25.72 -13.78 -22.46
CA VAL A 394 24.43 -13.09 -22.59
C VAL A 394 23.34 -14.13 -22.38
N ILE A 395 22.64 -14.04 -21.26
CA ILE A 395 21.68 -15.02 -20.79
C ILE A 395 20.28 -14.46 -21.03
N SER A 396 19.44 -15.21 -21.75
CA SER A 396 18.00 -14.90 -21.91
C SER A 396 17.19 -15.91 -21.08
N ALA A 397 16.34 -15.42 -20.24
CA ALA A 397 15.50 -16.25 -19.38
C ALA A 397 14.05 -15.74 -19.40
N SER A 398 13.12 -16.66 -19.15
CA SER A 398 11.68 -16.39 -18.94
C SER A 398 11.37 -16.53 -17.47
N CYS A 399 10.59 -15.59 -16.92
CA CYS A 399 10.19 -15.56 -15.54
C CYS A 399 8.70 -15.86 -15.42
N SER A 400 8.29 -16.51 -14.34
CA SER A 400 6.88 -16.60 -13.91
C SER A 400 6.68 -15.81 -12.64
N ALA A 401 5.47 -15.30 -12.44
CA ALA A 401 5.05 -14.59 -11.25
C ALA A 401 4.00 -15.39 -10.50
N GLU A 402 4.06 -15.42 -9.18
CA GLU A 402 3.16 -16.14 -8.28
C GLU A 402 2.88 -15.32 -7.04
N ILE A 403 1.72 -15.51 -6.41
CA ILE A 403 1.38 -14.87 -5.13
C ILE A 403 1.54 -15.85 -3.98
N HIS A 404 2.40 -15.50 -3.04
CA HIS A 404 2.59 -16.24 -1.80
C HIS A 404 2.19 -15.34 -0.61
N GLY A 405 0.97 -15.56 -0.09
CA GLY A 405 0.39 -14.65 0.90
C GLY A 405 0.20 -13.25 0.34
N ASN A 406 0.90 -12.26 0.89
CA ASN A 406 0.91 -10.88 0.38
C ASN A 406 2.15 -10.55 -0.46
N ASN A 407 2.99 -11.56 -0.77
CA ASN A 407 4.21 -11.34 -1.53
C ASN A 407 4.02 -11.72 -3.00
N LEU A 408 4.53 -10.90 -3.89
CA LEU A 408 4.74 -11.23 -5.29
C LEU A 408 6.08 -11.97 -5.39
N ALA A 409 6.02 -13.26 -5.63
CA ALA A 409 7.15 -14.15 -5.82
C ALA A 409 7.34 -14.46 -7.31
N GLY A 410 8.48 -15.04 -7.66
CA GLY A 410 8.74 -15.42 -9.02
C GLY A 410 9.66 -16.63 -9.14
N SER A 411 9.73 -17.18 -10.34
CA SER A 411 10.73 -18.14 -10.71
C SER A 411 11.28 -17.83 -12.10
N ILE A 412 12.51 -18.28 -12.37
CA ILE A 412 13.22 -18.06 -13.64
C ILE A 412 13.54 -19.39 -14.31
N ARG A 413 13.41 -19.41 -15.61
CA ARG A 413 13.76 -20.55 -16.47
C ARG A 413 14.70 -20.09 -17.58
N LEU A 414 15.85 -20.73 -17.72
CA LEU A 414 16.80 -20.48 -18.80
C LEU A 414 16.15 -20.82 -20.16
N VAL A 415 16.04 -19.82 -21.03
CA VAL A 415 15.57 -19.99 -22.42
C VAL A 415 16.76 -20.29 -23.31
N ASN A 416 17.74 -19.39 -23.35
CA ASN A 416 18.92 -19.48 -24.17
C ASN A 416 20.08 -18.71 -23.55
N PHE A 417 21.30 -18.95 -24.01
CA PHE A 417 22.43 -18.08 -23.74
C PHE A 417 23.43 -18.15 -24.88
N THR A 418 24.20 -17.10 -25.05
CA THR A 418 25.37 -17.04 -25.92
C THR A 418 26.61 -16.84 -25.08
N SER A 419 27.73 -17.42 -25.50
CA SER A 419 29.02 -17.28 -24.82
C SER A 419 30.10 -16.88 -25.79
N SER A 420 30.99 -15.98 -25.37
CA SER A 420 32.15 -15.56 -26.16
C SER A 420 33.39 -15.49 -25.25
N LEU A 421 34.55 -15.87 -25.80
CA LEU A 421 35.81 -15.76 -25.06
C LEU A 421 36.21 -14.29 -24.97
N LYS A 422 36.38 -13.78 -23.75
CA LYS A 422 36.85 -12.43 -23.50
C LYS A 422 38.38 -12.35 -23.44
N TRP A 423 38.98 -13.26 -22.71
CA TRP A 423 40.42 -13.47 -22.68
C TRP A 423 40.78 -14.90 -22.16
N SER A 424 41.98 -15.39 -22.51
CA SER A 424 42.48 -16.68 -22.03
C SER A 424 44.01 -16.69 -21.95
N ASN A 425 44.53 -17.14 -20.81
CA ASN A 425 45.98 -17.38 -20.56
C ASN A 425 46.40 -18.81 -20.90
N ILE A 426 45.42 -19.69 -21.20
CA ILE A 426 45.62 -21.13 -21.50
C ILE A 426 45.40 -21.44 -22.99
N GLY A 427 45.44 -20.40 -23.86
CA GLY A 427 45.29 -20.54 -25.31
C GLY A 427 43.83 -20.54 -25.76
N ASN A 428 43.56 -21.02 -26.99
CA ASN A 428 42.24 -21.03 -27.56
C ASN A 428 41.36 -22.09 -26.93
N LEU A 429 40.12 -21.68 -26.57
CA LEU A 429 39.07 -22.55 -26.03
C LEU A 429 38.16 -23.03 -27.15
N HIS A 430 37.80 -24.30 -27.15
CA HIS A 430 36.77 -24.84 -28.02
C HIS A 430 35.38 -24.45 -27.48
N MET A 431 34.94 -23.23 -27.80
CA MET A 431 33.74 -22.62 -27.23
C MET A 431 32.47 -23.46 -27.29
N HIS A 432 32.31 -24.31 -28.32
CA HIS A 432 31.16 -25.22 -28.44
C HIS A 432 31.14 -26.30 -27.31
N LEU A 433 32.30 -26.77 -26.87
CA LEU A 433 32.40 -27.71 -25.74
C LEU A 433 32.21 -26.98 -24.40
N VAL A 434 32.81 -25.81 -24.30
CA VAL A 434 32.67 -24.94 -23.10
C VAL A 434 31.20 -24.56 -22.93
N GLN A 435 30.48 -24.26 -24.00
CA GLN A 435 29.06 -23.90 -23.95
C GLN A 435 28.19 -25.05 -23.41
N ALA A 436 28.51 -26.32 -23.72
CA ALA A 436 27.79 -27.47 -23.17
C ALA A 436 27.95 -27.57 -21.63
N VAL A 437 29.18 -27.35 -21.12
CA VAL A 437 29.47 -27.32 -19.68
C VAL A 437 28.75 -26.14 -19.03
N MET A 438 28.83 -24.95 -19.63
CA MET A 438 28.14 -23.76 -19.10
C MET A 438 26.63 -23.96 -19.02
N SER A 439 26.02 -24.61 -20.03
CA SER A 439 24.60 -24.97 -20.00
C SER A 439 24.25 -25.81 -18.77
N THR A 440 25.08 -26.79 -18.45
CA THR A 440 24.89 -27.64 -17.27
C THR A 440 24.98 -26.82 -16.00
N ILE A 441 26.01 -26.01 -15.83
CA ILE A 441 26.23 -25.17 -14.63
C ILE A 441 25.07 -24.17 -14.45
N LEU A 442 24.68 -23.47 -15.52
CA LEU A 442 23.57 -22.52 -15.46
C LEU A 442 22.25 -23.21 -15.03
N ARG A 443 21.94 -24.40 -15.57
CA ARG A 443 20.69 -25.13 -15.27
C ARG A 443 20.70 -25.83 -13.91
N THR A 444 21.85 -26.35 -13.46
CA THR A 444 21.93 -27.16 -12.23
C THR A 444 22.32 -26.38 -11.00
N PHE A 445 22.92 -25.22 -11.16
CA PHE A 445 23.35 -24.36 -10.05
C PHE A 445 22.69 -22.99 -10.06
N PHE A 446 22.90 -22.16 -11.09
CA PHE A 446 22.45 -20.77 -11.06
C PHE A 446 20.93 -20.61 -11.11
N VAL A 447 20.23 -21.34 -11.95
CA VAL A 447 18.76 -21.26 -12.04
C VAL A 447 18.11 -21.70 -10.71
N PRO A 448 18.46 -22.85 -10.09
CA PRO A 448 17.95 -23.22 -8.77
C PRO A 448 18.29 -22.21 -7.67
N TYR A 449 19.52 -21.70 -7.67
CA TYR A 449 19.95 -20.67 -6.72
C TYR A 449 19.08 -19.39 -6.82
N LEU A 450 18.89 -18.88 -8.02
CA LEU A 450 18.05 -17.69 -8.25
C LEU A 450 16.60 -17.95 -7.83
N ASN A 451 16.05 -19.13 -8.15
CA ASN A 451 14.68 -19.49 -7.79
C ASN A 451 14.47 -19.57 -6.28
N LEU A 452 15.48 -19.98 -5.52
CA LEU A 452 15.42 -19.97 -4.06
C LEU A 452 15.24 -18.54 -3.49
N HIS A 453 15.82 -17.54 -4.15
CA HIS A 453 15.72 -16.14 -3.74
C HIS A 453 14.46 -15.46 -4.30
N LEU A 454 14.17 -15.66 -5.58
CA LEU A 454 12.98 -15.09 -6.22
C LEU A 454 11.66 -15.66 -5.65
N GLY A 455 11.67 -16.93 -5.21
CA GLY A 455 10.52 -17.58 -4.57
C GLY A 455 10.11 -16.96 -3.22
N LYS A 456 11.00 -16.19 -2.55
CA LYS A 456 10.64 -15.43 -1.35
C LYS A 456 9.78 -14.22 -1.70
N GLY A 457 9.96 -13.66 -2.88
CA GLY A 457 9.26 -12.49 -3.37
C GLY A 457 9.50 -11.22 -2.55
N PHE A 458 8.72 -10.19 -2.85
CA PHE A 458 8.66 -8.96 -2.08
C PHE A 458 7.21 -8.61 -1.73
N PRO A 459 6.96 -7.90 -0.61
CA PRO A 459 5.62 -7.58 -0.16
C PRO A 459 4.96 -6.59 -1.11
N LEU A 460 3.70 -6.85 -1.47
CA LEU A 460 2.84 -5.88 -2.16
C LEU A 460 2.41 -4.78 -1.18
N PRO A 461 2.16 -3.54 -1.65
CA PRO A 461 1.80 -2.41 -0.81
C PRO A 461 0.36 -2.53 -0.29
N LEU A 462 0.13 -3.39 0.69
CA LEU A 462 -1.14 -3.59 1.36
C LEU A 462 -1.10 -3.06 2.79
N PRO A 463 -2.18 -2.43 3.29
CA PRO A 463 -2.28 -2.02 4.67
C PRO A 463 -2.17 -3.23 5.62
N HIS A 464 -1.65 -2.99 6.83
CA HIS A 464 -1.48 -4.03 7.83
C HIS A 464 -2.82 -4.65 8.24
N GLY A 465 -2.86 -5.99 8.39
CA GLY A 465 -4.07 -6.75 8.72
C GLY A 465 -4.85 -7.23 7.50
N PHE A 466 -4.56 -6.74 6.30
CA PHE A 466 -5.17 -7.24 5.07
C PHE A 466 -4.34 -8.36 4.45
N THR A 467 -5.02 -9.37 3.92
CA THR A 467 -4.42 -10.50 3.19
C THR A 467 -5.14 -10.73 1.87
N LEU A 468 -4.37 -11.01 0.82
CA LEU A 468 -4.91 -11.36 -0.50
C LEU A 468 -5.58 -12.73 -0.46
N GLN A 469 -6.70 -12.86 -1.18
CA GLN A 469 -7.48 -14.08 -1.30
C GLN A 469 -7.83 -14.34 -2.76
N ASN A 470 -7.62 -15.58 -3.22
CA ASN A 470 -7.93 -15.97 -4.60
C ASN A 470 -7.29 -15.00 -5.62
N ALA A 471 -6.02 -14.67 -5.42
CA ALA A 471 -5.29 -13.77 -6.28
C ALA A 471 -5.04 -14.41 -7.66
N GLU A 472 -5.20 -13.61 -8.69
CA GLU A 472 -4.94 -13.94 -10.08
C GLU A 472 -3.92 -12.95 -10.63
N ILE A 473 -2.98 -13.44 -11.46
CA ILE A 473 -1.97 -12.59 -12.11
C ILE A 473 -2.33 -12.49 -13.59
N ILE A 474 -2.36 -11.25 -14.08
CA ILE A 474 -2.58 -10.91 -15.48
C ILE A 474 -1.34 -10.18 -15.96
N LEU A 475 -0.77 -10.65 -17.07
CA LEU A 475 0.30 -9.94 -17.76
C LEU A 475 -0.32 -9.02 -18.81
N GLN A 476 0.18 -7.80 -18.88
CA GLN A 476 -0.16 -6.81 -19.88
C GLN A 476 1.14 -6.16 -20.36
N ASP A 477 1.11 -5.43 -21.46
CA ASP A 477 2.31 -4.76 -21.97
C ASP A 477 2.95 -3.88 -20.89
N SER A 478 4.22 -4.19 -20.59
CA SER A 478 5.04 -3.55 -19.56
C SER A 478 4.54 -3.69 -18.11
N ARG A 479 3.49 -4.51 -17.80
CA ARG A 479 2.91 -4.59 -16.46
C ARG A 479 2.57 -6.01 -16.02
N VAL A 480 2.74 -6.24 -14.71
CA VAL A 480 2.19 -7.39 -13.97
C VAL A 480 1.05 -6.87 -13.11
N THR A 481 -0.16 -7.37 -13.34
CA THR A 481 -1.35 -6.97 -12.58
C THR A 481 -1.83 -8.12 -11.71
N VAL A 482 -1.99 -7.86 -10.41
CA VAL A 482 -2.51 -8.78 -9.41
C VAL A 482 -3.95 -8.38 -9.08
N CYS A 483 -4.92 -9.21 -9.45
CA CYS A 483 -6.33 -9.03 -9.14
C CYS A 483 -6.71 -9.96 -7.98
N SER A 484 -7.26 -9.44 -6.89
CA SER A 484 -7.54 -10.25 -5.70
C SER A 484 -8.76 -9.77 -4.90
N ASP A 485 -9.39 -10.68 -4.21
CA ASP A 485 -10.20 -10.35 -3.05
C ASP A 485 -9.28 -10.11 -1.85
N VAL A 486 -9.77 -9.44 -0.82
CA VAL A 486 -9.02 -9.19 0.42
C VAL A 486 -9.80 -9.68 1.63
N ARG A 487 -9.08 -10.11 2.65
CA ARG A 487 -9.60 -10.44 3.98
C ARG A 487 -8.90 -9.60 5.02
N PHE A 488 -9.64 -9.08 5.97
CA PHE A 488 -9.09 -8.43 7.15
C PHE A 488 -9.05 -9.41 8.33
N THR A 489 -7.93 -9.44 9.06
CA THR A 489 -7.75 -10.28 10.25
C THR A 489 -7.21 -9.40 11.37
N ASP A 490 -7.98 -9.26 12.46
CA ASP A 490 -7.53 -8.56 13.65
C ASP A 490 -6.37 -9.30 14.33
N ARG A 491 -5.44 -8.57 14.95
CA ARG A 491 -4.31 -9.14 15.71
C ARG A 491 -4.74 -10.05 16.87
N TYR A 492 -5.96 -9.93 17.38
CA TYR A 492 -6.47 -10.79 18.44
C TYR A 492 -6.73 -12.23 17.99
N ASP A 493 -7.04 -12.43 16.70
CA ASP A 493 -7.25 -13.78 16.14
C ASP A 493 -5.93 -14.50 15.79
N LEU A 494 -4.85 -13.77 15.58
CA LEU A 494 -3.52 -14.32 15.25
C LEU A 494 -2.83 -14.99 16.45
N ASN A 495 -3.17 -14.61 17.69
CA ASN A 495 -2.62 -15.24 18.90
C ASN A 495 -3.22 -16.63 19.21
N ASN A 496 -4.28 -17.03 18.54
CA ASN A 496 -4.91 -18.35 18.68
C ASN A 496 -4.53 -19.35 17.57
N GLN A 497 -3.75 -18.95 16.59
CA GLN A 497 -3.13 -19.86 15.63
C GLN A 497 -1.64 -19.99 15.98
N LEU A 498 -1.28 -21.20 16.42
CA LEU A 498 0.00 -21.68 16.93
C LEU A 498 1.26 -21.01 16.34
N PRO A 499 2.33 -20.82 17.15
CA PRO A 499 3.57 -20.28 16.66
C PRO A 499 4.22 -21.27 15.68
N VAL A 500 4.35 -20.89 14.43
CA VAL A 500 5.31 -21.53 13.54
C VAL A 500 6.68 -21.05 13.99
N SER A 501 7.39 -21.95 14.68
CA SER A 501 8.79 -21.78 15.04
C SER A 501 9.64 -21.56 13.78
N TRP A 502 10.47 -20.57 13.83
CA TRP A 502 11.55 -20.27 12.86
C TRP A 502 12.74 -21.22 13.06
#